data_1d001557dc54a9e8130d1bb2389f246c
#
_entry.id   1d001557dc54a9e8130d1bb2389f246c
#
_cell.length_a   1.000
_cell.length_b   1.000
_cell.length_c   1.000
_cell.angle_alpha   90.00
_cell.angle_beta   90.00
_cell.angle_gamma   90.00
#
_symmetry.space_group_name_H-M   'P 1'
#
loop_
_entity.id
_entity.type
_entity.pdbx_description
1 polymer ?
#
loop_
_entity_poly.entity_id
_entity_poly.type
_entity_poly.pdbx_seq_one_letter_code
_entity_poly.pdbx_strand_id
1 'polypeptide(L)'
;MKRLLISAFAILAACTAFAQEEELDSLFYVRPEFTHGIVYMQEGGVQQGTINICNIDQSIRFIDPAGDTLVMDGCESAIKVTLDKTTYYRFRDCFTEMVDYAGTAALGIQRQTVQIENSKTGGFTSSATSSVESYGVDAMTGLYFKHIEMIPENWKYTCRYVLYDTANNKFYVATKKNFLKMFPAKKDVIEAFCGKDKAALDAPEKVKELFNKMK
;
A
#
# COMPACT_ATOMS: atom_id res chain seq x y z
N MET A 1 4.89 47.35 6.58
CA MET A 1 4.03 46.47 5.77
C MET A 1 4.79 45.52 4.82
N LYS A 2 5.85 45.94 4.10
CA LYS A 2 6.60 45.06 3.18
C LYS A 2 7.30 43.85 3.86
N ARG A 3 7.78 43.97 5.08
CA ARG A 3 8.46 42.87 5.82
C ARG A 3 7.49 41.77 6.32
N LEU A 4 6.23 42.10 6.60
CA LEU A 4 5.20 41.14 7.00
C LEU A 4 4.73 40.25 5.81
N LEU A 5 4.73 40.80 4.61
CA LEU A 5 4.36 40.04 3.39
C LEU A 5 5.41 38.99 3.02
N ILE A 6 6.70 39.28 3.23
CA ILE A 6 7.79 38.35 2.93
C ILE A 6 7.77 37.14 3.90
N SER A 7 7.48 37.40 5.20
CA SER A 7 7.36 36.30 6.18
C SER A 7 6.16 35.39 5.91
N ALA A 8 5.03 35.94 5.47
CA ALA A 8 3.85 35.13 5.11
C ALA A 8 4.08 34.25 3.88
N PHE A 9 4.83 34.75 2.89
CA PHE A 9 5.18 33.99 1.71
C PHE A 9 6.17 32.84 2.00
N ALA A 10 7.13 33.07 2.89
CA ALA A 10 8.10 32.04 3.30
C ALA A 10 7.40 30.91 4.11
N ILE A 11 6.42 31.23 4.95
CA ILE A 11 5.65 30.23 5.69
C ILE A 11 4.75 29.41 4.76
N LEU A 12 4.15 30.03 3.75
CA LEU A 12 3.33 29.33 2.76
C LEU A 12 4.14 28.36 1.91
N ALA A 13 5.35 28.76 1.49
CA ALA A 13 6.27 27.91 0.73
C ALA A 13 6.78 26.72 1.56
N ALA A 14 7.03 26.91 2.85
CA ALA A 14 7.43 25.83 3.74
C ALA A 14 6.30 24.77 3.92
N CYS A 15 5.03 25.22 4.10
CA CYS A 15 3.91 24.30 4.22
C CYS A 15 3.68 23.45 2.96
N THR A 16 3.93 23.99 1.78
CA THR A 16 3.79 23.21 0.53
C THR A 16 4.90 22.18 0.36
N ALA A 17 6.13 22.47 0.80
CA ALA A 17 7.24 21.52 0.76
C ALA A 17 6.98 20.31 1.69
N PHE A 18 6.53 20.55 2.91
CA PHE A 18 6.18 19.49 3.85
C PHE A 18 5.01 18.61 3.35
N ALA A 19 3.97 19.21 2.76
CA ALA A 19 2.85 18.45 2.21
C ALA A 19 3.27 17.56 1.02
N GLN A 20 4.22 18.00 0.21
CA GLN A 20 4.77 17.20 -0.90
C GLN A 20 5.64 16.03 -0.41
N GLU A 21 6.38 16.21 0.67
CA GLU A 21 7.23 15.17 1.24
C GLU A 21 6.38 14.05 1.87
N GLU A 22 5.31 14.37 2.60
CA GLU A 22 4.35 13.39 3.14
C GLU A 22 3.62 12.61 2.03
N GLU A 23 3.28 13.25 0.90
CA GLU A 23 2.62 12.62 -0.23
C GLU A 23 3.57 11.65 -0.96
N LEU A 24 4.83 11.98 -1.10
CA LEU A 24 5.86 11.11 -1.68
C LEU A 24 6.10 9.87 -0.82
N ASP A 25 6.24 10.02 0.48
CA ASP A 25 6.47 8.90 1.39
C ASP A 25 5.30 7.91 1.41
N SER A 26 4.07 8.39 1.30
CA SER A 26 2.88 7.54 1.22
C SER A 26 2.80 6.70 -0.06
N LEU A 27 3.48 7.11 -1.13
CA LEU A 27 3.56 6.33 -2.37
C LEU A 27 4.54 5.16 -2.27
N PHE A 28 5.64 5.37 -1.57
CA PHE A 28 6.70 4.36 -1.49
C PHE A 28 6.54 3.44 -0.30
N TYR A 29 5.94 3.91 0.78
CA TYR A 29 5.77 3.16 2.01
C TYR A 29 4.32 3.14 2.48
N VAL A 30 3.96 2.11 3.23
CA VAL A 30 2.61 2.00 3.83
C VAL A 30 2.40 2.99 4.99
N ARG A 31 3.50 3.51 5.57
CA ARG A 31 3.51 4.55 6.60
C ARG A 31 4.41 5.70 6.16
N PRO A 32 4.08 6.95 6.53
CA PRO A 32 4.94 8.10 6.23
C PRO A 32 6.30 8.00 6.92
N GLU A 33 6.37 7.32 8.05
CA GLU A 33 7.60 7.16 8.84
C GLU A 33 7.89 5.70 9.14
N PHE A 34 9.17 5.38 9.34
CA PHE A 34 9.59 4.10 9.91
C PHE A 34 9.23 4.07 11.39
N THR A 35 8.59 3.00 11.83
CA THR A 35 8.05 2.89 13.18
C THR A 35 8.42 1.55 13.80
N HIS A 36 8.31 1.44 15.11
CA HIS A 36 8.54 0.15 15.77
C HIS A 36 7.55 -0.89 15.24
N GLY A 37 8.10 -2.03 14.83
CA GLY A 37 7.30 -3.11 14.27
C GLY A 37 7.82 -4.49 14.59
N ILE A 38 6.93 -5.47 14.42
CA ILE A 38 7.19 -6.89 14.64
C ILE A 38 6.81 -7.66 13.38
N VAL A 39 7.74 -8.46 12.89
CA VAL A 39 7.57 -9.32 11.71
C VAL A 39 7.47 -10.77 12.18
N TYR A 40 6.42 -11.45 11.74
CA TYR A 40 6.19 -12.87 12.03
C TYR A 40 6.43 -13.68 10.76
N MET A 41 7.35 -14.63 10.83
CA MET A 41 7.76 -15.47 9.72
C MET A 41 6.94 -16.78 9.67
N GLN A 42 6.82 -17.38 8.51
CA GLN A 42 6.06 -18.61 8.29
C GLN A 42 6.57 -19.77 9.15
N GLU A 43 7.87 -19.86 9.38
CA GLU A 43 8.52 -20.92 10.18
C GLU A 43 8.53 -20.64 11.69
N GLY A 44 7.78 -19.63 12.15
CA GLY A 44 7.65 -19.27 13.56
C GLY A 44 8.72 -18.30 14.07
N GLY A 45 9.62 -17.82 13.22
CA GLY A 45 10.57 -16.75 13.57
C GLY A 45 9.87 -15.42 13.80
N VAL A 46 10.42 -14.62 14.72
CA VAL A 46 9.95 -13.26 15.00
C VAL A 46 11.13 -12.31 14.97
N GLN A 47 11.00 -11.23 14.21
CA GLN A 47 11.98 -10.14 14.15
C GLN A 47 11.31 -8.84 14.55
N GLN A 48 12.06 -7.90 15.11
CA GLN A 48 11.55 -6.59 15.51
C GLN A 48 12.57 -5.49 15.23
N GLY A 49 12.09 -4.30 15.00
CA GLY A 49 12.95 -3.14 14.73
C GLY A 49 12.14 -1.91 14.35
N THR A 50 12.84 -0.88 13.94
CA THR A 50 12.24 0.29 13.30
C THR A 50 12.08 -0.02 11.83
N ILE A 51 10.87 -0.33 11.40
CA ILE A 51 10.58 -0.92 10.09
C ILE A 51 9.45 -0.18 9.35
N ASN A 52 9.37 -0.42 8.04
CA ASN A 52 8.25 -0.04 7.19
C ASN A 52 8.07 -1.09 6.08
N ILE A 53 6.94 -1.06 5.37
CA ILE A 53 6.66 -1.92 4.22
C ILE A 53 6.72 -1.06 2.97
N CYS A 54 7.51 -1.48 1.98
CA CYS A 54 7.62 -0.80 0.71
C CYS A 54 6.42 -1.14 -0.20
N ASN A 55 5.76 -0.12 -0.75
CA ASN A 55 4.61 -0.28 -1.64
C ASN A 55 4.98 -0.75 -3.06
N ILE A 56 6.25 -0.68 -3.44
CA ILE A 56 6.71 -1.05 -4.79
C ILE A 56 6.93 -2.56 -4.89
N ASP A 57 7.78 -3.10 -4.03
CA ASP A 57 8.23 -4.49 -4.07
C ASP A 57 7.67 -5.34 -2.93
N GLN A 58 6.88 -4.73 -2.04
CA GLN A 58 6.30 -5.37 -0.86
C GLN A 58 7.37 -5.98 0.07
N SER A 59 8.60 -5.44 0.02
CA SER A 59 9.65 -5.78 0.97
C SER A 59 9.45 -5.09 2.31
N ILE A 60 10.02 -5.67 3.36
CA ILE A 60 10.12 -5.03 4.66
C ILE A 60 11.47 -4.34 4.73
N ARG A 61 11.43 -3.05 5.03
CA ARG A 61 12.63 -2.23 5.19
C ARG A 61 12.83 -1.90 6.65
N PHE A 62 14.08 -1.79 7.09
CA PHE A 62 14.41 -1.42 8.47
C PHE A 62 15.54 -0.39 8.51
N ILE A 63 15.57 0.37 9.60
CA ILE A 63 16.66 1.31 9.88
C ILE A 63 17.68 0.58 10.76
N ASP A 64 18.93 0.52 10.29
CA ASP A 64 20.03 -0.07 11.02
C ASP A 64 20.60 0.91 12.09
N PRO A 65 21.55 0.47 12.95
CA PRO A 65 22.16 1.36 13.93
C PRO A 65 22.97 2.52 13.36
N ALA A 66 23.37 2.46 12.09
CA ALA A 66 24.05 3.56 11.39
C ALA A 66 23.09 4.59 10.82
N GLY A 67 21.78 4.28 10.83
CA GLY A 67 20.72 5.11 10.27
C GLY A 67 20.42 4.83 8.79
N ASP A 68 20.99 3.74 8.25
CA ASP A 68 20.75 3.35 6.87
C ASP A 68 19.47 2.53 6.72
N THR A 69 18.79 2.70 5.58
CA THR A 69 17.59 1.92 5.25
C THR A 69 17.98 0.67 4.48
N LEU A 70 17.73 -0.50 5.07
CA LEU A 70 18.07 -1.80 4.50
C LEU A 70 16.82 -2.66 4.24
N VAL A 71 16.92 -3.61 3.32
CA VAL A 71 15.91 -4.64 3.10
C VAL A 71 16.11 -5.76 4.11
N MET A 72 15.02 -6.23 4.71
CA MET A 72 15.05 -7.37 5.64
C MET A 72 15.20 -8.66 4.85
N ASP A 73 16.25 -9.44 5.16
CA ASP A 73 16.46 -10.76 4.56
C ASP A 73 15.31 -11.71 4.87
N GLY A 74 14.91 -12.51 3.88
CA GLY A 74 13.84 -13.50 4.02
C GLY A 74 12.45 -12.90 4.21
N CYS A 75 12.26 -11.61 3.92
CA CYS A 75 10.97 -10.93 4.10
C CYS A 75 9.85 -11.53 3.25
N GLU A 76 10.16 -12.32 2.22
CA GLU A 76 9.19 -13.09 1.41
C GLU A 76 8.48 -14.17 2.24
N SER A 77 9.10 -14.68 3.29
CA SER A 77 8.50 -15.66 4.23
C SER A 77 7.69 -14.99 5.37
N ALA A 78 7.64 -13.65 5.41
CA ALA A 78 6.84 -12.94 6.39
C ALA A 78 5.34 -13.12 6.11
N ILE A 79 4.59 -13.60 7.10
CA ILE A 79 3.14 -13.82 7.00
C ILE A 79 2.32 -12.70 7.63
N LYS A 80 2.90 -12.01 8.59
CA LYS A 80 2.26 -10.93 9.33
C LYS A 80 3.30 -9.90 9.76
N VAL A 81 2.93 -8.64 9.66
CA VAL A 81 3.69 -7.50 10.20
C VAL A 81 2.78 -6.67 11.09
N THR A 82 3.27 -6.23 12.24
CA THR A 82 2.59 -5.24 13.07
C THR A 82 3.45 -3.99 13.12
N LEU A 83 2.90 -2.85 12.69
CA LEU A 83 3.51 -1.53 12.80
C LEU A 83 2.70 -0.73 13.81
N ASP A 84 3.27 -0.42 14.95
CA ASP A 84 2.58 0.15 16.11
C ASP A 84 1.32 -0.67 16.47
N LYS A 85 0.14 -0.10 16.20
CA LYS A 85 -1.17 -0.72 16.47
C LYS A 85 -1.83 -1.33 15.24
N THR A 86 -1.20 -1.23 14.07
CA THR A 86 -1.77 -1.69 12.80
C THR A 86 -1.17 -3.03 12.41
N THR A 87 -2.03 -3.95 12.02
CA THR A 87 -1.64 -5.29 11.57
C THR A 87 -1.78 -5.42 10.06
N TYR A 88 -0.76 -5.97 9.46
CA TYR A 88 -0.67 -6.29 8.04
C TYR A 88 -0.51 -7.81 7.90
N TYR A 89 -1.34 -8.43 7.08
CA TYR A 89 -1.19 -9.84 6.72
C TYR A 89 -0.75 -9.96 5.27
N ARG A 90 0.12 -10.91 4.96
CA ARG A 90 0.47 -11.20 3.58
C ARG A 90 -0.66 -11.99 2.91
N PHE A 91 -1.18 -11.44 1.83
CA PHE A 91 -2.12 -12.12 0.96
C PHE A 91 -1.64 -12.05 -0.48
N ARG A 92 -1.28 -13.20 -1.06
CA ARG A 92 -0.49 -13.30 -2.30
C ARG A 92 0.84 -12.57 -2.09
N ASP A 93 1.24 -11.77 -3.05
CA ASP A 93 2.52 -11.05 -3.03
C ASP A 93 2.40 -9.65 -2.40
N CYS A 94 1.32 -9.35 -1.66
CA CYS A 94 1.07 -8.02 -1.14
C CYS A 94 0.66 -8.05 0.34
N PHE A 95 1.19 -7.12 1.12
CA PHE A 95 0.74 -6.90 2.48
C PHE A 95 -0.62 -6.20 2.50
N THR A 96 -1.48 -6.65 3.39
CA THR A 96 -2.87 -6.21 3.54
C THR A 96 -3.06 -5.61 4.92
N GLU A 97 -3.28 -4.32 4.99
CA GLU A 97 -3.64 -3.63 6.22
C GLU A 97 -5.07 -3.98 6.63
N MET A 98 -5.27 -4.40 7.87
CA MET A 98 -6.62 -4.59 8.44
C MET A 98 -7.18 -3.26 8.89
N VAL A 99 -8.24 -2.81 8.23
CA VAL A 99 -8.80 -1.47 8.45
C VAL A 99 -10.14 -1.49 9.18
N ASP A 100 -10.88 -2.61 9.14
CA ASP A 100 -12.21 -2.68 9.76
C ASP A 100 -12.65 -4.14 10.01
N TYR A 101 -13.63 -4.33 10.94
CA TYR A 101 -14.11 -5.65 11.35
C TYR A 101 -15.63 -5.70 11.43
N ALA A 102 -16.21 -6.83 11.02
CA ALA A 102 -17.64 -7.14 11.13
C ALA A 102 -17.80 -8.63 11.52
N GLY A 103 -17.93 -8.92 12.82
CA GLY A 103 -17.96 -10.30 13.33
C GLY A 103 -16.66 -11.04 13.03
N THR A 104 -16.77 -12.17 12.30
CA THR A 104 -15.62 -12.98 11.85
C THR A 104 -15.04 -12.51 10.51
N ALA A 105 -15.54 -11.43 9.95
CA ALA A 105 -15.02 -10.84 8.73
C ALA A 105 -14.20 -9.58 9.04
N ALA A 106 -13.10 -9.40 8.33
CA ALA A 106 -12.35 -8.14 8.34
C ALA A 106 -12.24 -7.57 6.93
N LEU A 107 -12.18 -6.25 6.85
CA LEU A 107 -11.86 -5.52 5.63
C LEU A 107 -10.38 -5.17 5.66
N GLY A 108 -9.67 -5.57 4.63
CA GLY A 108 -8.27 -5.23 4.43
C GLY A 108 -8.08 -4.36 3.20
N ILE A 109 -7.03 -3.55 3.20
CA ILE A 109 -6.60 -2.77 2.06
C ILE A 109 -5.18 -3.14 1.66
N GLN A 110 -4.97 -3.42 0.39
CA GLN A 110 -3.67 -3.60 -0.25
C GLN A 110 -3.30 -2.33 -0.99
N ARG A 111 -2.06 -1.87 -0.80
CA ARG A 111 -1.50 -0.70 -1.48
C ARG A 111 -0.28 -1.13 -2.27
N GLN A 112 -0.21 -0.70 -3.51
CA GLN A 112 0.94 -0.93 -4.38
C GLN A 112 1.22 0.30 -5.22
N THR A 113 2.49 0.59 -5.40
CA THR A 113 2.99 1.55 -6.39
C THR A 113 3.57 0.76 -7.55
N VAL A 114 2.96 0.90 -8.72
CA VAL A 114 3.32 0.16 -9.92
C VAL A 114 3.82 1.09 -11.01
N GLN A 115 4.81 0.67 -11.75
CA GLN A 115 5.27 1.38 -12.92
C GLN A 115 4.32 1.12 -14.09
N ILE A 116 3.88 2.18 -14.77
CA ILE A 116 3.06 2.08 -15.98
C ILE A 116 4.02 2.05 -17.16
N GLU A 117 4.08 0.92 -17.86
CA GLU A 117 4.75 0.87 -19.15
C GLU A 117 3.96 1.73 -20.13
N ASN A 118 4.55 2.86 -20.55
CA ASN A 118 4.04 3.63 -21.68
C ASN A 118 4.29 2.80 -22.95
N SER A 119 3.39 1.89 -23.29
CA SER A 119 3.38 1.25 -24.58
C SER A 119 2.97 2.30 -25.63
N LYS A 120 3.92 3.13 -26.04
CA LYS A 120 3.80 3.86 -27.30
C LYS A 120 3.89 2.83 -28.43
N THR A 121 2.76 2.21 -28.73
CA THR A 121 2.55 1.49 -29.97
C THR A 121 2.65 2.51 -31.10
N GLY A 122 3.79 2.58 -31.76
CA GLY A 122 3.97 3.49 -32.86
C GLY A 122 5.33 3.31 -33.49
N GLY A 123 5.42 2.47 -34.53
CA GLY A 123 6.42 2.58 -35.58
C GLY A 123 7.68 1.72 -35.37
N PHE A 124 7.82 0.76 -36.23
CA PHE A 124 9.01 0.07 -36.69
C PHE A 124 10.36 0.72 -36.33
N THR A 125 10.85 0.50 -35.15
CA THR A 125 12.26 0.39 -34.83
C THR A 125 12.37 -0.34 -33.51
N SER A 126 12.66 -1.62 -33.58
CA SER A 126 13.12 -2.42 -32.46
C SER A 126 14.51 -1.94 -32.02
N SER A 127 14.54 -0.86 -31.30
CA SER A 127 15.56 -0.60 -30.32
C SER A 127 14.88 -0.77 -29.00
N ALA A 128 14.71 -2.00 -28.59
CA ALA A 128 14.54 -2.35 -27.21
C ALA A 128 15.87 -2.13 -26.47
N THR A 129 16.37 -0.93 -26.49
CA THR A 129 16.95 -0.34 -25.34
C THR A 129 15.77 0.20 -24.55
N SER A 130 15.04 -0.67 -23.90
CA SER A 130 14.64 -0.35 -22.56
C SER A 130 15.94 -0.07 -21.82
N SER A 131 16.45 1.11 -21.90
CA SER A 131 16.97 1.74 -20.73
C SER A 131 15.73 1.89 -19.83
N VAL A 132 15.31 0.79 -19.25
CA VAL A 132 15.31 0.79 -17.82
C VAL A 132 16.74 1.23 -17.52
N GLU A 133 17.00 2.51 -17.55
CA GLU A 133 17.81 3.07 -16.52
C GLU A 133 17.07 2.53 -15.33
N SER A 134 17.42 1.31 -14.99
CA SER A 134 17.29 0.81 -13.66
C SER A 134 17.90 1.97 -12.93
N TYR A 135 17.02 2.84 -12.47
CA TYR A 135 17.41 3.79 -11.49
C TYR A 135 18.14 2.88 -10.56
N GLY A 136 19.49 2.94 -10.57
CA GLY A 136 20.36 1.92 -10.02
C GLY A 136 20.09 1.73 -8.57
N VAL A 137 18.92 1.17 -8.35
CA VAL A 137 18.48 0.72 -7.08
C VAL A 137 19.45 -0.39 -6.80
N ASP A 138 20.43 -0.06 -6.04
CA ASP A 138 20.96 -1.07 -5.19
C ASP A 138 19.75 -1.54 -4.37
N ALA A 139 19.06 -2.58 -4.90
CA ALA A 139 17.89 -3.17 -4.28
C ALA A 139 18.22 -3.64 -2.85
N MET A 140 19.50 -3.79 -2.54
CA MET A 140 20.00 -4.15 -1.23
C MET A 140 19.96 -2.99 -0.23
N THR A 141 20.17 -1.75 -0.64
CA THR A 141 20.34 -0.66 0.34
C THR A 141 19.10 0.20 0.54
N GLY A 142 18.14 0.16 -0.35
CA GLY A 142 16.93 1.02 -0.25
C GLY A 142 17.20 2.54 -0.30
N LEU A 143 18.45 2.93 -0.41
CA LEU A 143 18.90 4.33 -0.39
C LEU A 143 18.31 5.16 -1.53
N TYR A 144 17.88 4.51 -2.58
CA TYR A 144 17.35 5.16 -3.77
C TYR A 144 16.11 6.02 -3.47
N PHE A 145 15.19 5.53 -2.66
CA PHE A 145 13.94 6.22 -2.38
C PHE A 145 14.10 7.46 -1.50
N LYS A 146 15.21 7.58 -0.79
CA LYS A 146 15.54 8.77 0.00
C LYS A 146 15.90 10.00 -0.85
N HIS A 147 16.17 9.81 -2.15
CA HIS A 147 16.66 10.84 -3.06
C HIS A 147 15.73 11.15 -4.24
N ILE A 148 14.53 10.56 -4.29
CA ILE A 148 13.56 10.89 -5.34
C ILE A 148 12.85 12.18 -4.93
N GLU A 149 13.26 13.30 -5.51
CA GLU A 149 12.60 14.60 -5.35
C GLU A 149 11.31 14.71 -6.19
N MET A 150 11.07 13.76 -7.12
CA MET A 150 9.92 13.78 -8.01
C MET A 150 9.42 12.36 -8.28
N ILE A 151 8.10 12.17 -8.23
CA ILE A 151 7.44 10.93 -8.69
C ILE A 151 7.62 10.86 -10.19
N PRO A 152 8.23 9.80 -10.74
CA PRO A 152 8.28 9.61 -12.17
C PRO A 152 6.85 9.58 -12.73
N GLU A 153 6.58 10.28 -13.83
CA GLU A 153 5.25 10.37 -14.47
C GLU A 153 4.65 9.00 -14.84
N ASN A 154 5.47 7.96 -14.86
CA ASN A 154 5.06 6.60 -15.21
C ASN A 154 4.78 5.69 -13.99
N TRP A 155 4.68 6.23 -12.80
CA TRP A 155 4.28 5.45 -11.61
C TRP A 155 2.82 5.71 -11.26
N LYS A 156 2.15 4.67 -10.80
CA LYS A 156 0.77 4.73 -10.34
C LYS A 156 0.60 4.06 -8.98
N TYR A 157 0.06 4.80 -8.04
CA TYR A 157 -0.40 4.25 -6.77
C TYR A 157 -1.77 3.59 -6.94
N THR A 158 -1.91 2.37 -6.46
CA THR A 158 -3.14 1.58 -6.53
C THR A 158 -3.55 1.06 -5.17
N CYS A 159 -4.85 1.07 -4.93
CA CYS A 159 -5.46 0.49 -3.73
C CYS A 159 -6.48 -0.57 -4.12
N ARG A 160 -6.49 -1.67 -3.41
CA ARG A 160 -7.50 -2.73 -3.57
C ARG A 160 -7.98 -3.22 -2.22
N TYR A 161 -9.30 -3.32 -2.07
CA TYR A 161 -9.87 -3.94 -0.87
C TYR A 161 -9.96 -5.47 -1.00
N VAL A 162 -9.77 -6.12 0.14
CA VAL A 162 -9.92 -7.56 0.31
C VAL A 162 -10.76 -7.85 1.55
N LEU A 163 -11.43 -8.97 1.55
CA LEU A 163 -12.17 -9.51 2.69
C LEU A 163 -11.33 -10.61 3.33
N TYR A 164 -11.22 -10.60 4.64
CA TYR A 164 -10.53 -11.63 5.39
C TYR A 164 -11.52 -12.35 6.32
N ASP A 165 -11.67 -13.65 6.11
CA ASP A 165 -12.42 -14.55 6.97
C ASP A 165 -11.50 -15.01 8.11
N THR A 166 -11.65 -14.41 9.27
CA THR A 166 -10.80 -14.67 10.44
C THR A 166 -11.01 -16.06 11.02
N ALA A 167 -12.20 -16.64 10.86
CA ALA A 167 -12.51 -17.97 11.37
C ALA A 167 -11.82 -19.08 10.55
N ASN A 168 -11.71 -18.88 9.24
CA ASN A 168 -11.12 -19.86 8.32
C ASN A 168 -9.71 -19.46 7.84
N ASN A 169 -9.17 -18.33 8.29
CA ASN A 169 -7.89 -17.76 7.86
C ASN A 169 -7.78 -17.66 6.33
N LYS A 170 -8.82 -17.10 5.68
CA LYS A 170 -8.89 -17.00 4.22
C LYS A 170 -9.17 -15.60 3.74
N PHE A 171 -8.42 -15.20 2.72
CA PHE A 171 -8.58 -13.93 2.03
C PHE A 171 -9.36 -14.08 0.73
N TYR A 172 -10.14 -13.06 0.41
CA TYR A 172 -10.91 -12.96 -0.83
C TYR A 172 -10.86 -11.53 -1.36
N VAL A 173 -10.77 -11.35 -2.67
CA VAL A 173 -10.96 -10.02 -3.28
C VAL A 173 -12.37 -9.52 -2.95
N ALA A 174 -12.53 -8.24 -2.63
CA ALA A 174 -13.81 -7.64 -2.26
C ALA A 174 -14.74 -7.49 -3.48
N THR A 175 -15.35 -8.59 -3.90
CA THR A 175 -16.33 -8.68 -4.98
C THR A 175 -17.73 -9.00 -4.45
N LYS A 176 -18.78 -8.65 -5.20
CA LYS A 176 -20.16 -9.03 -4.86
C LYS A 176 -20.31 -10.50 -4.49
N LYS A 177 -19.69 -11.39 -5.29
CA LYS A 177 -19.70 -12.84 -5.04
C LYS A 177 -19.10 -13.20 -3.67
N ASN A 178 -18.00 -12.58 -3.31
CA ASN A 178 -17.32 -12.87 -2.05
C ASN A 178 -18.02 -12.23 -0.85
N PHE A 179 -18.65 -11.06 -1.02
CA PHE A 179 -19.54 -10.49 0.00
C PHE A 179 -20.73 -11.42 0.27
N LEU A 180 -21.42 -11.92 -0.76
CA LEU A 180 -22.52 -12.88 -0.61
C LEU A 180 -22.09 -14.17 0.09
N LYS A 181 -20.86 -14.64 -0.18
CA LYS A 181 -20.30 -15.82 0.47
C LYS A 181 -20.04 -15.60 1.96
N MET A 182 -19.50 -14.44 2.32
CA MET A 182 -19.11 -14.12 3.70
C MET A 182 -20.29 -13.65 4.56
N PHE A 183 -21.27 -13.02 3.94
CA PHE A 183 -22.44 -12.45 4.63
C PHE A 183 -23.76 -12.99 4.06
N PRO A 184 -24.02 -14.29 4.12
CA PRO A 184 -25.22 -14.88 3.50
C PRO A 184 -26.53 -14.32 4.09
N ALA A 185 -26.53 -13.96 5.38
CA ALA A 185 -27.69 -13.33 6.04
C ALA A 185 -27.98 -11.90 5.56
N LYS A 186 -27.04 -11.25 4.89
CA LYS A 186 -27.17 -9.87 4.36
C LYS A 186 -27.37 -9.85 2.84
N LYS A 187 -27.79 -10.97 2.24
CA LYS A 187 -27.92 -11.13 0.79
C LYS A 187 -28.70 -9.99 0.15
N ASP A 188 -29.88 -9.68 0.67
CA ASP A 188 -30.77 -8.65 0.10
C ASP A 188 -30.11 -7.26 0.11
N VAL A 189 -29.39 -6.93 1.18
CA VAL A 189 -28.64 -5.67 1.30
C VAL A 189 -27.53 -5.59 0.24
N ILE A 190 -26.78 -6.68 0.04
CA ILE A 190 -25.70 -6.75 -0.94
C ILE A 190 -26.26 -6.66 -2.36
N GLU A 191 -27.35 -7.39 -2.65
CA GLU A 191 -27.99 -7.38 -3.96
C GLU A 191 -28.60 -6.01 -4.28
N ALA A 192 -29.25 -5.36 -3.32
CA ALA A 192 -29.77 -4.03 -3.47
C ALA A 192 -28.67 -2.97 -3.71
N PHE A 193 -27.55 -3.09 -2.99
CA PHE A 193 -26.42 -2.18 -3.11
C PHE A 193 -25.70 -2.30 -4.46
N CYS A 194 -25.40 -3.52 -4.87
CA CYS A 194 -24.65 -3.78 -6.12
C CYS A 194 -25.56 -3.76 -7.36
N GLY A 195 -26.86 -4.01 -7.22
CA GLY A 195 -27.79 -4.09 -8.35
C GLY A 195 -27.34 -5.09 -9.42
N LYS A 196 -27.48 -4.70 -10.69
CA LYS A 196 -26.98 -5.44 -11.85
C LYS A 196 -25.60 -4.99 -12.31
N ASP A 197 -25.06 -3.96 -11.68
CA ASP A 197 -23.77 -3.40 -12.05
C ASP A 197 -22.63 -4.32 -11.59
N LYS A 198 -21.84 -4.82 -12.54
CA LYS A 198 -20.66 -5.65 -12.26
C LYS A 198 -19.51 -4.86 -11.67
N ALA A 199 -19.46 -3.55 -11.96
CA ALA A 199 -18.43 -2.63 -11.50
C ALA A 199 -18.80 -1.88 -10.20
N ALA A 200 -19.92 -2.24 -9.57
CA ALA A 200 -20.43 -1.56 -8.37
C ALA A 200 -19.42 -1.46 -7.21
N LEU A 201 -18.43 -2.35 -7.17
CA LEU A 201 -17.39 -2.41 -6.14
C LEU A 201 -15.98 -2.10 -6.68
N ASP A 202 -15.84 -1.53 -7.88
CA ASP A 202 -14.54 -1.15 -8.43
C ASP A 202 -13.98 0.11 -7.73
N ALA A 203 -14.87 0.97 -7.23
CA ALA A 203 -14.47 2.13 -6.44
C ALA A 203 -14.23 1.74 -4.97
N PRO A 204 -13.06 2.07 -4.40
CA PRO A 204 -12.71 1.75 -3.02
C PRO A 204 -13.73 2.20 -1.99
N GLU A 205 -14.34 3.38 -2.17
CA GLU A 205 -15.33 3.96 -1.27
C GLU A 205 -16.60 3.11 -1.21
N LYS A 206 -17.00 2.52 -2.34
CA LYS A 206 -18.18 1.65 -2.43
C LYS A 206 -17.99 0.33 -1.68
N VAL A 207 -16.77 -0.22 -1.71
CA VAL A 207 -16.44 -1.41 -0.93
C VAL A 207 -16.55 -1.11 0.57
N LYS A 208 -16.00 0.02 1.02
CA LYS A 208 -16.07 0.44 2.42
C LYS A 208 -17.51 0.74 2.84
N GLU A 209 -18.29 1.40 1.99
CA GLU A 209 -19.71 1.68 2.23
C GLU A 209 -20.50 0.38 2.41
N LEU A 210 -20.31 -0.60 1.50
CA LEU A 210 -20.98 -1.88 1.60
C LEU A 210 -20.54 -2.64 2.86
N PHE A 211 -19.25 -2.66 3.18
CA PHE A 211 -18.76 -3.35 4.38
C PHE A 211 -19.37 -2.78 5.67
N ASN A 212 -19.55 -1.45 5.75
CA ASN A 212 -20.23 -0.82 6.88
C ASN A 212 -21.69 -1.27 7.07
N LYS A 213 -22.37 -1.65 5.98
CA LYS A 213 -23.73 -2.21 6.05
C LYS A 213 -23.75 -3.69 6.51
N MET A 214 -22.59 -4.35 6.57
CA MET A 214 -22.45 -5.73 7.05
C MET A 214 -22.32 -5.82 8.57
N LYS A 215 -21.98 -4.74 9.24
CA LYS A 215 -21.98 -4.62 10.70
C LYS A 215 -23.41 -4.61 11.23
#